data_c7942ebed9b97ca91e78f66646f55ba7
#
_entry.id   c7942ebed9b97ca91e78f66646f55ba7
#
_cell.length_a   1.000
_cell.length_b   1.000
_cell.length_c   1.000
_cell.angle_alpha   90.00
_cell.angle_beta   90.00
_cell.angle_gamma   90.00
#
_symmetry.space_group_name_H-M   'P 1'
#
loop_
_entity.id
_entity.type
_entity.pdbx_description
1 polymer ?
#
loop_
_entity_poly.entity_id
_entity_poly.type
_entity_poly.pdbx_seq_one_letter_code
_entity_poly.pdbx_strand_id
1 'polypeptide(L)'
;MDVNLGKEIDMLRPMGLRVAVLTNASLIDRADVREDLAKADLVSLKVDAVSESFWHKVNRPHRSLSLLSILEGTRDFSRSFKGELISETMFIDGVNDSEEEISRIAEFLRDLELRTAYIAIPTRPPAEKSVRAPSEHVINLAYQVMSASLGRDRVEYLISFEGDTFASTGDVETDLLAITSVHPMRREAVEHLLKKANADWDVVERLIEERKLIEIQHEGYAFYMRRIRSRN
;
A
#
# COMPACT_ATOMS: atom_id res chain seq x y z
N MET A 1 4.74 13.04 7.07
CA MET A 1 3.60 13.40 6.21
C MET A 1 3.94 14.71 5.54
N ASP A 2 3.61 14.87 4.27
CA ASP A 2 3.82 16.12 3.57
C ASP A 2 2.88 17.19 4.12
N VAL A 3 3.44 18.30 4.55
CA VAL A 3 2.68 19.45 5.10
C VAL A 3 2.01 20.28 4.00
N ASN A 4 2.24 19.95 2.74
CA ASN A 4 1.70 20.63 1.58
C ASN A 4 0.65 19.81 0.84
N LEU A 5 0.29 18.61 1.31
CA LEU A 5 -0.63 17.69 0.63
C LEU A 5 -1.88 18.40 0.10
N GLY A 6 -2.56 19.17 0.94
CA GLY A 6 -3.77 19.89 0.54
C GLY A 6 -3.52 20.93 -0.55
N LYS A 7 -2.36 21.60 -0.53
CA LYS A 7 -1.98 22.57 -1.58
C LYS A 7 -1.65 21.87 -2.90
N GLU A 8 -0.98 20.73 -2.84
CA GLU A 8 -0.64 19.93 -4.02
C GLU A 8 -1.89 19.43 -4.72
N ILE A 9 -2.88 18.94 -3.95
CA ILE A 9 -4.17 18.54 -4.49
C ILE A 9 -4.88 19.74 -5.16
N ASP A 10 -4.90 20.90 -4.50
CA ASP A 10 -5.50 22.10 -5.05
C ASP A 10 -4.81 22.58 -6.34
N MET A 11 -3.50 22.37 -6.48
CA MET A 11 -2.75 22.67 -7.72
C MET A 11 -3.05 21.73 -8.88
N LEU A 12 -3.38 20.46 -8.59
CA LEU A 12 -3.71 19.45 -9.61
C LEU A 12 -5.16 19.58 -10.11
N ARG A 13 -6.06 20.08 -9.28
CA ARG A 13 -7.49 20.19 -9.60
C ARG A 13 -7.79 20.96 -10.90
N PRO A 14 -7.15 22.12 -11.21
CA PRO A 14 -7.39 22.86 -12.45
C PRO A 14 -7.01 22.07 -13.70
N MET A 15 -6.19 21.02 -13.57
CA MET A 15 -5.77 20.14 -14.68
C MET A 15 -6.85 19.12 -15.05
N GLY A 16 -7.97 19.06 -14.32
CA GLY A 16 -9.06 18.10 -14.55
C GLY A 16 -8.69 16.65 -14.16
N LEU A 17 -7.61 16.45 -13.41
CA LEU A 17 -7.16 15.13 -12.96
C LEU A 17 -7.88 14.74 -11.67
N ARG A 18 -8.29 13.48 -11.58
CA ARG A 18 -8.74 12.89 -10.31
C ARG A 18 -7.53 12.57 -9.44
N VAL A 19 -7.57 12.97 -8.19
CA VAL A 19 -6.48 12.77 -7.23
C VAL A 19 -6.85 11.66 -6.25
N ALA A 20 -6.01 10.63 -6.17
CA ALA A 20 -6.10 9.57 -5.19
C ALA A 20 -4.98 9.71 -4.15
N VAL A 21 -5.32 9.57 -2.87
CA VAL A 21 -4.34 9.57 -1.76
C VAL A 21 -4.36 8.23 -1.06
N LEU A 22 -3.21 7.56 -1.05
CA LEU A 22 -3.00 6.33 -0.29
C LEU A 22 -2.22 6.69 0.98
N THR A 23 -2.78 6.36 2.14
CA THR A 23 -2.19 6.76 3.43
C THR A 23 -2.25 5.63 4.46
N ASN A 24 -1.23 5.58 5.31
CA ASN A 24 -1.24 4.72 6.50
C ASN A 24 -2.11 5.27 7.64
N ALA A 25 -2.80 6.38 7.42
CA ALA A 25 -3.72 7.04 8.34
C ALA A 25 -3.12 7.46 9.71
N SER A 26 -1.81 7.41 9.88
CA SER A 26 -1.14 7.57 11.18
C SER A 26 -1.38 8.91 11.88
N LEU A 27 -1.82 9.93 11.15
CA LEU A 27 -2.13 11.27 11.68
C LEU A 27 -3.57 11.70 11.40
N ILE A 28 -4.48 10.77 11.10
CA ILE A 28 -5.86 11.06 10.75
C ILE A 28 -6.69 11.58 11.93
N ASP A 29 -6.20 11.41 13.16
CA ASP A 29 -6.74 12.02 14.38
C ASP A 29 -6.69 13.56 14.35
N ARG A 30 -5.79 14.15 13.55
CA ARG A 30 -5.62 15.59 13.40
C ARG A 30 -6.66 16.16 12.42
N ALA A 31 -7.31 17.27 12.79
CA ALA A 31 -8.31 17.93 11.97
C ALA A 31 -7.71 18.47 10.66
N ASP A 32 -6.55 19.13 10.72
CA ASP A 32 -5.85 19.67 9.54
C ASP A 32 -5.49 18.59 8.51
N VAL A 33 -5.14 17.39 8.99
CA VAL A 33 -4.87 16.25 8.11
C VAL A 33 -6.13 15.76 7.43
N ARG A 34 -7.24 15.65 8.16
CA ARG A 34 -8.55 15.28 7.57
C ARG A 34 -9.05 16.33 6.57
N GLU A 35 -8.83 17.62 6.84
CA GLU A 35 -9.18 18.71 5.91
C GLU A 35 -8.38 18.61 4.60
N ASP A 36 -7.08 18.31 4.67
CA ASP A 36 -6.25 18.11 3.48
C ASP A 36 -6.66 16.86 2.70
N LEU A 37 -6.88 15.71 3.38
CA LEU A 37 -7.34 14.48 2.76
C LEU A 37 -8.72 14.64 2.10
N ALA A 38 -9.60 15.47 2.69
CA ALA A 38 -10.95 15.71 2.17
C ALA A 38 -10.98 16.41 0.81
N LYS A 39 -9.84 16.94 0.35
CA LYS A 39 -9.70 17.54 -0.98
C LYS A 39 -9.51 16.52 -2.09
N ALA A 40 -9.13 15.27 -1.75
CA ALA A 40 -8.94 14.22 -2.72
C ALA A 40 -10.26 13.66 -3.26
N ASP A 41 -10.22 13.05 -4.46
CA ASP A 41 -11.36 12.35 -5.06
C ASP A 41 -11.50 10.93 -4.52
N LEU A 42 -10.37 10.30 -4.16
CA LEU A 42 -10.30 8.97 -3.57
C LEU A 42 -9.27 8.96 -2.43
N VAL A 43 -9.62 8.33 -1.32
CA VAL A 43 -8.68 8.06 -0.23
C VAL A 43 -8.67 6.57 0.09
N SER A 44 -7.48 5.98 0.08
CA SER A 44 -7.23 4.62 0.57
C SER A 44 -6.62 4.69 1.97
N LEU A 45 -7.33 4.13 2.94
CA LEU A 45 -6.86 4.04 4.34
C LEU A 45 -6.30 2.66 4.62
N LYS A 46 -5.10 2.62 5.17
CA LYS A 46 -4.51 1.35 5.61
C LYS A 46 -4.98 1.01 7.02
N VAL A 47 -5.66 -0.14 7.16
CA VAL A 47 -6.17 -0.66 8.43
C VAL A 47 -5.68 -2.09 8.59
N ASP A 48 -4.45 -2.24 9.08
CA ASP A 48 -3.80 -3.56 9.21
C ASP A 48 -4.07 -4.24 10.57
N ALA A 49 -4.50 -3.48 11.56
CA ALA A 49 -4.87 -3.97 12.89
C ALA A 49 -5.75 -2.96 13.62
N VAL A 50 -6.59 -3.45 14.52
CA VAL A 50 -7.43 -2.65 15.42
C VAL A 50 -7.17 -2.95 16.90
N SER A 51 -6.25 -3.86 17.19
CA SER A 51 -5.76 -4.18 18.53
C SER A 51 -4.33 -3.71 18.69
N GLU A 52 -4.00 -3.08 19.85
CA GLU A 52 -2.69 -2.49 20.13
C GLU A 52 -1.53 -3.47 19.90
N SER A 53 -1.68 -4.73 20.36
CA SER A 53 -0.62 -5.73 20.25
C SER A 53 -0.27 -6.09 18.81
N PHE A 54 -1.27 -6.18 17.94
CA PHE A 54 -1.08 -6.45 16.51
C PHE A 54 -0.61 -5.21 15.77
N TRP A 55 -1.18 -4.05 16.08
CA TRP A 55 -0.78 -2.78 15.49
C TRP A 55 0.71 -2.47 15.70
N HIS A 56 1.22 -2.69 16.92
CA HIS A 56 2.66 -2.53 17.20
C HIS A 56 3.53 -3.49 16.39
N LYS A 57 3.07 -4.73 16.15
CA LYS A 57 3.82 -5.72 15.35
C LYS A 57 3.82 -5.39 13.86
N VAL A 58 2.66 -5.01 13.30
CA VAL A 58 2.50 -4.76 11.87
C VAL A 58 3.05 -3.39 11.49
N ASN A 59 2.55 -2.33 12.14
CA ASN A 59 2.79 -0.96 11.71
C ASN A 59 4.00 -0.30 12.37
N ARG A 60 4.52 -0.86 13.47
CA ARG A 60 5.67 -0.31 14.23
C ARG A 60 5.55 1.19 14.47
N PRO A 61 4.46 1.65 15.08
CA PRO A 61 4.15 3.06 15.16
C PRO A 61 5.18 3.84 15.97
N HIS A 62 5.31 5.11 15.66
CA HIS A 62 6.05 6.00 16.54
C HIS A 62 5.34 6.10 17.91
N ARG A 63 6.11 6.16 18.98
CA ARG A 63 5.62 6.14 20.38
C ARG A 63 4.63 7.25 20.74
N SER A 64 4.55 8.31 19.94
CA SER A 64 3.61 9.42 20.17
C SER A 64 2.22 9.19 19.55
N LEU A 65 2.04 8.11 18.82
CA LEU A 65 0.78 7.79 18.17
C LEU A 65 -0.08 6.94 19.11
N SER A 66 -1.40 7.13 19.02
CA SER A 66 -2.42 6.38 19.73
C SER A 66 -3.31 5.65 18.75
N LEU A 67 -3.40 4.34 18.83
CA LEU A 67 -4.28 3.55 17.98
C LEU A 67 -5.74 4.00 18.14
N LEU A 68 -6.19 4.20 19.38
CA LEU A 68 -7.55 4.65 19.66
C LEU A 68 -7.87 5.95 18.92
N SER A 69 -7.00 6.96 19.04
CA SER A 69 -7.19 8.26 18.37
C SER A 69 -7.21 8.13 16.85
N ILE A 70 -6.36 7.24 16.28
CA ILE A 70 -6.33 6.96 14.85
C ILE A 70 -7.65 6.31 14.40
N LEU A 71 -8.17 5.32 15.14
CA LEU A 71 -9.44 4.65 14.81
C LEU A 71 -10.63 5.59 14.92
N GLU A 72 -10.66 6.47 15.94
CA GLU A 72 -11.68 7.52 16.09
C GLU A 72 -11.60 8.52 14.94
N GLY A 73 -10.41 9.04 14.63
CA GLY A 73 -10.20 9.96 13.51
C GLY A 73 -10.57 9.34 12.16
N THR A 74 -10.34 8.03 11.99
CA THR A 74 -10.78 7.29 10.80
C THR A 74 -12.30 7.24 10.68
N ARG A 75 -13.03 6.98 11.78
CA ARG A 75 -14.50 7.03 11.78
C ARG A 75 -15.04 8.43 11.46
N ASP A 76 -14.44 9.46 12.07
CA ASP A 76 -14.84 10.86 11.83
C ASP A 76 -14.61 11.26 10.37
N PHE A 77 -13.45 10.88 9.81
CA PHE A 77 -13.14 11.12 8.40
C PHE A 77 -14.13 10.40 7.49
N SER A 78 -14.38 9.11 7.74
CA SER A 78 -15.33 8.31 6.95
C SER A 78 -16.71 8.95 6.84
N ARG A 79 -17.24 9.49 7.94
CA ARG A 79 -18.58 10.14 7.98
C ARG A 79 -18.63 11.49 7.25
N SER A 80 -17.51 12.19 7.17
CA SER A 80 -17.45 13.55 6.61
C SER A 80 -16.94 13.60 5.17
N PHE A 81 -16.18 12.58 4.74
CA PHE A 81 -15.58 12.53 3.41
C PHE A 81 -16.64 12.38 2.33
N LYS A 82 -16.52 13.18 1.25
CA LYS A 82 -17.49 13.19 0.14
C LYS A 82 -16.96 12.49 -1.12
N GLY A 83 -15.68 12.16 -1.14
CA GLY A 83 -15.06 11.38 -2.20
C GLY A 83 -15.25 9.87 -1.99
N GLU A 84 -14.49 9.11 -2.71
CA GLU A 84 -14.50 7.64 -2.68
C GLU A 84 -13.55 7.14 -1.60
N LEU A 85 -14.07 6.48 -0.57
CA LEU A 85 -13.27 5.92 0.52
C LEU A 85 -13.11 4.41 0.32
N ILE A 86 -11.87 3.95 0.32
CA ILE A 86 -11.52 2.53 0.31
C ILE A 86 -10.59 2.21 1.48
N SER A 87 -10.51 0.95 1.85
CA SER A 87 -9.51 0.48 2.82
C SER A 87 -8.64 -0.63 2.24
N GLU A 88 -7.42 -0.73 2.74
CA GLU A 88 -6.51 -1.83 2.48
C GLU A 88 -6.08 -2.44 3.81
N THR A 89 -6.25 -3.76 3.93
CA THR A 89 -5.78 -4.55 5.07
C THR A 89 -4.78 -5.58 4.58
N MET A 90 -3.52 -5.47 4.98
CA MET A 90 -2.48 -6.44 4.67
C MET A 90 -2.39 -7.48 5.78
N PHE A 91 -2.72 -8.74 5.46
CA PHE A 91 -2.56 -9.85 6.40
C PHE A 91 -1.16 -10.46 6.27
N ILE A 92 -0.55 -10.77 7.42
CA ILE A 92 0.81 -11.29 7.56
C ILE A 92 0.76 -12.54 8.44
N ASP A 93 1.34 -13.64 7.93
CA ASP A 93 1.39 -14.94 8.60
C ASP A 93 1.94 -14.83 10.03
N GLY A 94 1.19 -15.38 11.01
CA GLY A 94 1.51 -15.39 12.42
C GLY A 94 1.56 -14.00 13.09
N VAL A 95 1.05 -12.94 12.42
CA VAL A 95 1.08 -11.59 12.98
C VAL A 95 -0.33 -11.05 13.23
N ASN A 96 -1.13 -10.78 12.21
CA ASN A 96 -2.49 -10.22 12.32
C ASN A 96 -3.55 -11.09 11.63
N ASP A 97 -3.25 -12.36 11.44
CA ASP A 97 -3.99 -13.34 10.66
C ASP A 97 -4.85 -14.29 11.52
N SER A 98 -4.98 -14.00 12.83
CA SER A 98 -5.88 -14.75 13.70
C SER A 98 -7.35 -14.43 13.39
N GLU A 99 -8.24 -15.42 13.49
CA GLU A 99 -9.69 -15.24 13.28
C GLU A 99 -10.27 -14.13 14.17
N GLU A 100 -9.76 -13.99 15.39
CA GLU A 100 -10.18 -12.95 16.34
C GLU A 100 -9.82 -11.55 15.81
N GLU A 101 -8.59 -11.33 15.33
CA GLU A 101 -8.19 -10.01 14.81
C GLU A 101 -8.86 -9.72 13.47
N ILE A 102 -9.00 -10.72 12.60
CA ILE A 102 -9.75 -10.60 11.34
C ILE A 102 -11.19 -10.14 11.63
N SER A 103 -11.86 -10.75 12.62
CA SER A 103 -13.22 -10.38 13.01
C SER A 103 -13.31 -8.96 13.55
N ARG A 104 -12.37 -8.55 14.39
CA ARG A 104 -12.31 -7.18 14.93
C ARG A 104 -12.08 -6.14 13.83
N ILE A 105 -11.19 -6.43 12.88
CA ILE A 105 -10.96 -5.58 11.71
C ILE A 105 -12.25 -5.47 10.88
N ALA A 106 -12.92 -6.58 10.61
CA ALA A 106 -14.17 -6.58 9.85
C ALA A 106 -15.28 -5.77 10.54
N GLU A 107 -15.40 -5.89 11.87
CA GLU A 107 -16.34 -5.09 12.67
C GLU A 107 -16.02 -3.60 12.59
N PHE A 108 -14.75 -3.22 12.71
CA PHE A 108 -14.33 -1.83 12.59
C PHE A 108 -14.63 -1.26 11.19
N LEU A 109 -14.28 -2.01 10.14
CA LEU A 109 -14.50 -1.59 8.75
C LEU A 109 -15.99 -1.48 8.40
N ARG A 110 -16.86 -2.29 9.00
CA ARG A 110 -18.32 -2.21 8.83
C ARG A 110 -18.89 -0.86 9.27
N ASP A 111 -18.28 -0.26 10.31
CA ASP A 111 -18.71 1.04 10.85
C ASP A 111 -18.28 2.22 9.97
N LEU A 112 -17.51 1.98 8.90
CA LEU A 112 -17.01 3.00 7.97
C LEU A 112 -17.87 3.04 6.69
N GLU A 113 -17.99 4.22 6.10
CA GLU A 113 -18.65 4.45 4.81
C GLU A 113 -17.69 4.10 3.65
N LEU A 114 -17.22 2.85 3.59
CA LEU A 114 -16.31 2.38 2.56
C LEU A 114 -17.05 2.01 1.27
N ARG A 115 -16.46 2.31 0.12
CA ARG A 115 -16.85 1.71 -1.16
C ARG A 115 -16.36 0.27 -1.26
N THR A 116 -15.07 0.04 -0.98
CA THR A 116 -14.44 -1.28 -1.07
C THR A 116 -13.41 -1.45 0.04
N ALA A 117 -13.38 -2.63 0.63
CA ALA A 117 -12.36 -3.08 1.55
C ALA A 117 -11.47 -4.10 0.85
N TYR A 118 -10.20 -3.78 0.65
CA TYR A 118 -9.24 -4.64 -0.02
C TYR A 118 -8.48 -5.52 0.97
N ILE A 119 -8.40 -6.81 0.65
CA ILE A 119 -7.55 -7.78 1.33
C ILE A 119 -6.23 -7.86 0.57
N ALA A 120 -5.14 -7.50 1.22
CA ALA A 120 -3.80 -7.56 0.67
C ALA A 120 -2.93 -8.57 1.41
N ILE A 121 -1.90 -9.07 0.73
CA ILE A 121 -0.83 -9.90 1.29
C ILE A 121 0.53 -9.37 0.84
N PRO A 122 1.63 -9.72 1.53
CA PRO A 122 2.97 -9.40 1.05
C PRO A 122 3.24 -10.08 -0.31
N THR A 123 3.26 -9.30 -1.38
CA THR A 123 3.53 -9.78 -2.76
C THR A 123 4.90 -9.35 -3.28
N ARG A 124 5.63 -8.55 -2.50
CA ARG A 124 6.97 -8.03 -2.81
C ARG A 124 7.95 -8.43 -1.72
N PRO A 125 9.27 -8.45 -2.01
CA PRO A 125 10.29 -8.69 -1.00
C PRO A 125 10.11 -7.73 0.18
N PRO A 126 9.77 -8.24 1.38
CA PRO A 126 9.58 -7.37 2.54
C PRO A 126 10.93 -6.91 3.10
N ALA A 127 10.93 -5.75 3.77
CA ALA A 127 12.12 -5.26 4.48
C ALA A 127 12.54 -6.22 5.61
N GLU A 128 11.55 -6.87 6.24
CA GLU A 128 11.77 -7.87 7.28
C GLU A 128 11.67 -9.28 6.70
N LYS A 129 12.76 -10.03 6.78
CA LYS A 129 12.86 -11.39 6.21
C LYS A 129 11.88 -12.41 6.80
N SER A 130 11.32 -12.13 7.98
CA SER A 130 10.33 -12.99 8.66
C SER A 130 8.91 -12.80 8.15
N VAL A 131 8.62 -11.71 7.42
CA VAL A 131 7.29 -11.45 6.88
C VAL A 131 6.96 -12.46 5.79
N ARG A 132 5.80 -13.10 5.90
CA ARG A 132 5.26 -14.09 4.95
C ARG A 132 3.80 -13.79 4.67
N ALA A 133 3.34 -14.18 3.49
CA ALA A 133 1.92 -14.23 3.20
C ALA A 133 1.25 -15.32 4.05
N PRO A 134 0.02 -15.10 4.55
CA PRO A 134 -0.75 -16.14 5.20
C PRO A 134 -1.09 -17.30 4.25
N SER A 135 -1.51 -18.43 4.82
CA SER A 135 -2.01 -19.55 4.01
C SER A 135 -3.29 -19.15 3.25
N GLU A 136 -3.56 -19.86 2.14
CA GLU A 136 -4.80 -19.67 1.37
C GLU A 136 -6.05 -19.85 2.25
N HIS A 137 -5.99 -20.75 3.23
CA HIS A 137 -7.08 -20.96 4.19
C HIS A 137 -7.38 -19.66 4.97
N VAL A 138 -6.35 -19.00 5.50
CA VAL A 138 -6.50 -17.74 6.26
C VAL A 138 -7.01 -16.62 5.37
N ILE A 139 -6.50 -16.52 4.13
CA ILE A 139 -6.94 -15.51 3.17
C ILE A 139 -8.44 -15.70 2.84
N ASN A 140 -8.85 -16.95 2.63
CA ASN A 140 -10.27 -17.28 2.39
C ASN A 140 -11.13 -17.00 3.63
N LEU A 141 -10.64 -17.31 4.84
CA LEU A 141 -11.31 -16.96 6.09
C LEU A 141 -11.51 -15.44 6.21
N ALA A 142 -10.45 -14.66 5.98
CA ALA A 142 -10.52 -13.20 6.01
C ALA A 142 -11.59 -12.68 5.03
N TYR A 143 -11.61 -13.20 3.80
CA TYR A 143 -12.61 -12.82 2.81
C TYR A 143 -14.03 -13.16 3.27
N GLN A 144 -14.26 -14.36 3.82
CA GLN A 144 -15.58 -14.78 4.29
C GLN A 144 -16.06 -13.93 5.46
N VAL A 145 -15.21 -13.69 6.46
CA VAL A 145 -15.53 -12.88 7.65
C VAL A 145 -15.82 -11.43 7.24
N MET A 146 -14.95 -10.82 6.43
CA MET A 146 -15.14 -9.45 5.96
C MET A 146 -16.38 -9.33 5.07
N SER A 147 -16.62 -10.30 4.16
CA SER A 147 -17.82 -10.31 3.30
C SER A 147 -19.11 -10.50 4.08
N ALA A 148 -19.09 -11.29 5.14
CA ALA A 148 -20.25 -11.46 6.03
C ALA A 148 -20.56 -10.14 6.80
N SER A 149 -19.54 -9.39 7.16
CA SER A 149 -19.66 -8.15 7.92
C SER A 149 -20.01 -6.92 7.05
N LEU A 150 -19.37 -6.78 5.89
CA LEU A 150 -19.49 -5.60 5.02
C LEU A 150 -20.44 -5.79 3.83
N GLY A 151 -20.70 -7.02 3.41
CA GLY A 151 -21.35 -7.37 2.14
C GLY A 151 -20.32 -7.79 1.08
N ARG A 152 -20.67 -8.81 0.28
CA ARG A 152 -19.78 -9.41 -0.73
C ARG A 152 -19.29 -8.41 -1.78
N ASP A 153 -20.14 -7.50 -2.19
CA ASP A 153 -19.85 -6.51 -3.24
C ASP A 153 -18.87 -5.43 -2.78
N ARG A 154 -18.52 -5.43 -1.50
CA ARG A 154 -17.63 -4.43 -0.89
C ARG A 154 -16.29 -5.01 -0.46
N VAL A 155 -16.02 -6.29 -0.71
CA VAL A 155 -14.74 -6.93 -0.35
C VAL A 155 -14.07 -7.49 -1.59
N GLU A 156 -12.85 -7.08 -1.83
CA GLU A 156 -12.06 -7.49 -2.97
C GLU A 156 -10.65 -7.91 -2.56
N TYR A 157 -10.01 -8.75 -3.38
CA TYR A 157 -8.61 -9.11 -3.19
C TYR A 157 -7.70 -8.13 -3.93
N LEU A 158 -6.71 -7.61 -3.23
CA LEU A 158 -5.57 -6.88 -3.79
C LEU A 158 -4.33 -7.79 -3.77
N ILE A 159 -4.47 -9.00 -4.31
CA ILE A 159 -3.43 -10.03 -4.33
C ILE A 159 -2.71 -10.05 -5.67
N SER A 160 -3.33 -9.46 -6.69
CA SER A 160 -2.79 -9.43 -8.04
C SER A 160 -1.61 -8.48 -8.14
N PHE A 161 -0.70 -8.84 -9.01
CA PHE A 161 0.39 -8.01 -9.47
C PHE A 161 -0.12 -6.61 -9.84
N GLU A 162 0.38 -5.58 -9.18
CA GLU A 162 0.16 -4.19 -9.58
C GLU A 162 0.77 -4.01 -10.97
N GLY A 163 -0.08 -3.85 -11.97
CA GLY A 163 0.21 -3.89 -13.39
C GLY A 163 1.56 -3.30 -13.83
N ASP A 164 2.06 -3.79 -14.96
CA ASP A 164 3.35 -3.43 -15.58
C ASP A 164 3.35 -2.04 -16.24
N THR A 165 2.31 -1.23 -16.05
CA THR A 165 2.14 0.07 -16.71
C THR A 165 2.78 1.19 -15.91
N PHE A 166 4.11 1.22 -15.91
CA PHE A 166 4.84 2.37 -15.39
C PHE A 166 4.88 3.50 -16.43
N ALA A 167 4.82 4.75 -15.95
CA ALA A 167 5.08 5.90 -16.79
C ALA A 167 6.55 5.87 -17.23
N SER A 168 6.82 6.17 -18.51
CA SER A 168 8.17 6.28 -19.03
C SER A 168 8.41 7.71 -19.51
N THR A 169 9.56 8.27 -19.08
CA THR A 169 10.04 9.59 -19.54
C THR A 169 10.83 9.51 -20.84
N GLY A 170 11.16 8.28 -21.28
CA GLY A 170 12.02 7.99 -22.44
C GLY A 170 13.47 7.69 -22.05
N ASP A 171 13.88 7.96 -20.82
CA ASP A 171 15.18 7.54 -20.27
C ASP A 171 14.95 6.31 -19.36
N VAL A 172 15.11 5.13 -19.94
CA VAL A 172 14.82 3.86 -19.25
C VAL A 172 15.69 3.62 -18.03
N GLU A 173 16.94 4.08 -18.02
CA GLU A 173 17.82 3.93 -16.85
C GLU A 173 17.30 4.77 -15.68
N THR A 174 16.99 6.04 -15.95
CA THR A 174 16.41 6.95 -14.95
C THR A 174 15.06 6.44 -14.47
N ASP A 175 14.20 6.00 -15.36
CA ASP A 175 12.87 5.45 -15.03
C ASP A 175 13.00 4.20 -14.16
N LEU A 176 13.84 3.23 -14.56
CA LEU A 176 14.06 2.01 -13.82
C LEU A 176 14.61 2.26 -12.42
N LEU A 177 15.59 3.15 -12.28
CA LEU A 177 16.17 3.53 -10.99
C LEU A 177 15.19 4.33 -10.12
N ALA A 178 14.33 5.16 -10.70
CA ALA A 178 13.31 5.91 -9.97
C ALA A 178 12.23 4.95 -9.43
N ILE A 179 11.66 4.10 -10.30
CA ILE A 179 10.62 3.15 -9.91
C ILE A 179 11.14 2.17 -8.85
N THR A 180 12.32 1.56 -9.09
CA THR A 180 12.90 0.56 -8.19
C THR A 180 13.42 1.15 -6.88
N SER A 181 13.47 2.47 -6.73
CA SER A 181 13.80 3.14 -5.46
C SER A 181 12.66 3.07 -4.46
N VAL A 182 11.42 2.97 -4.93
CA VAL A 182 10.20 2.94 -4.10
C VAL A 182 9.46 1.61 -4.21
N HIS A 183 9.60 0.91 -5.34
CA HIS A 183 8.92 -0.37 -5.60
C HIS A 183 9.89 -1.40 -6.19
N PRO A 184 10.08 -2.57 -5.55
CA PRO A 184 10.72 -3.70 -6.22
C PRO A 184 9.89 -4.09 -7.46
N MET A 185 10.54 -4.17 -8.62
CA MET A 185 9.88 -4.59 -9.86
C MET A 185 10.14 -6.08 -10.12
N ARG A 186 9.12 -6.83 -10.51
CA ARG A 186 9.29 -8.18 -11.04
C ARG A 186 10.02 -8.14 -12.38
N ARG A 187 10.65 -9.25 -12.75
CA ARG A 187 11.34 -9.39 -14.03
C ARG A 187 10.44 -9.03 -15.21
N GLU A 188 9.21 -9.54 -15.22
CA GLU A 188 8.23 -9.30 -16.28
C GLU A 188 7.88 -7.82 -16.41
N ALA A 189 7.78 -7.10 -15.28
CA ALA A 189 7.53 -5.67 -15.26
C ALA A 189 8.71 -4.86 -15.81
N VAL A 190 9.94 -5.29 -15.49
CA VAL A 190 11.16 -4.68 -16.05
C VAL A 190 11.21 -4.92 -17.57
N GLU A 191 10.95 -6.15 -18.04
CA GLU A 191 10.89 -6.50 -19.47
C GLU A 191 9.85 -5.64 -20.21
N HIS A 192 8.69 -5.41 -19.59
CA HIS A 192 7.66 -4.55 -20.18
C HIS A 192 8.12 -3.08 -20.28
N LEU A 193 8.78 -2.54 -19.23
CA LEU A 193 9.34 -1.20 -19.25
C LEU A 193 10.41 -1.04 -20.32
N LEU A 194 11.34 -2.00 -20.42
CA LEU A 194 12.39 -2.02 -21.45
C LEU A 194 11.78 -2.03 -22.86
N LYS A 195 10.82 -2.90 -23.11
CA LYS A 195 10.12 -2.99 -24.40
C LYS A 195 9.43 -1.67 -24.77
N LYS A 196 8.78 -1.02 -23.82
CA LYS A 196 8.12 0.28 -24.01
C LYS A 196 9.12 1.38 -24.36
N ALA A 197 10.31 1.34 -23.79
CA ALA A 197 11.40 2.29 -24.04
C ALA A 197 12.30 1.90 -25.23
N ASN A 198 11.99 0.79 -25.94
CA ASN A 198 12.81 0.23 -27.01
C ASN A 198 14.26 -0.02 -26.60
N ALA A 199 14.45 -0.57 -25.39
CA ALA A 199 15.73 -0.88 -24.78
C ALA A 199 15.88 -2.38 -24.51
N ASP A 200 17.14 -2.86 -24.44
CA ASP A 200 17.48 -4.25 -24.22
C ASP A 200 17.82 -4.54 -22.75
N TRP A 201 17.90 -5.81 -22.38
CA TRP A 201 18.22 -6.29 -21.03
C TRP A 201 19.62 -5.86 -20.55
N ASP A 202 20.53 -5.54 -21.46
CA ASP A 202 21.90 -5.05 -21.19
C ASP A 202 21.89 -3.84 -20.23
N VAL A 203 20.84 -3.03 -20.26
CA VAL A 203 20.67 -1.90 -19.32
C VAL A 203 20.57 -2.41 -17.88
N VAL A 204 19.83 -3.50 -17.65
CA VAL A 204 19.65 -4.08 -16.31
C VAL A 204 20.96 -4.70 -15.84
N GLU A 205 21.63 -5.48 -16.69
CA GLU A 205 22.92 -6.13 -16.40
C GLU A 205 23.98 -5.08 -16.02
N ARG A 206 24.11 -4.04 -16.83
CA ARG A 206 25.01 -2.92 -16.54
C ARG A 206 24.69 -2.25 -15.20
N LEU A 207 23.42 -2.00 -14.88
CA LEU A 207 23.03 -1.39 -13.61
C LEU A 207 23.32 -2.30 -12.40
N ILE A 208 23.24 -3.61 -12.57
CA ILE A 208 23.64 -4.59 -11.56
C ILE A 208 25.17 -4.57 -11.38
N GLU A 209 25.97 -4.61 -12.47
CA GLU A 209 27.43 -4.51 -12.45
C GLU A 209 27.92 -3.22 -11.80
N GLU A 210 27.28 -2.09 -12.12
CA GLU A 210 27.54 -0.79 -11.50
C GLU A 210 27.04 -0.69 -10.05
N ARG A 211 26.45 -1.76 -9.51
CA ARG A 211 25.88 -1.81 -8.16
C ARG A 211 24.84 -0.74 -7.88
N LYS A 212 24.12 -0.27 -8.89
CA LYS A 212 22.98 0.63 -8.78
C LYS A 212 21.67 -0.13 -8.55
N LEU A 213 21.58 -1.36 -9.10
CA LEU A 213 20.45 -2.26 -9.00
C LEU A 213 20.87 -3.57 -8.32
N ILE A 214 19.96 -4.24 -7.66
CA ILE A 214 20.14 -5.58 -7.09
C ILE A 214 18.99 -6.48 -7.53
N GLU A 215 19.31 -7.75 -7.81
CA GLU A 215 18.32 -8.81 -8.00
C GLU A 215 18.07 -9.53 -6.68
N ILE A 216 16.80 -9.82 -6.37
CA ILE A 216 16.37 -10.56 -5.18
C ILE A 216 15.40 -11.64 -5.63
N GLN A 217 15.59 -12.86 -5.14
CA GLN A 217 14.61 -13.94 -5.32
C GLN A 217 13.63 -13.95 -4.17
N HIS A 218 12.33 -13.95 -4.50
CA HIS A 218 11.25 -14.01 -3.52
C HIS A 218 10.08 -14.83 -4.07
N GLU A 219 9.66 -15.88 -3.34
CA GLU A 219 8.56 -16.77 -3.71
C GLU A 219 8.64 -17.32 -5.16
N GLY A 220 9.86 -17.63 -5.63
CA GLY A 220 10.10 -18.16 -6.98
C GLY A 220 10.16 -17.09 -8.09
N TYR A 221 10.03 -15.81 -7.75
CA TYR A 221 10.13 -14.71 -8.71
C TYR A 221 11.40 -13.89 -8.49
N ALA A 222 11.98 -13.40 -9.59
CA ALA A 222 13.06 -12.42 -9.55
C ALA A 222 12.49 -11.00 -9.42
N PHE A 223 13.00 -10.24 -8.46
CA PHE A 223 12.69 -8.82 -8.25
C PHE A 223 13.93 -7.97 -8.36
N TYR A 224 13.78 -6.79 -8.92
CA TYR A 224 14.84 -5.79 -9.07
C TYR A 224 14.55 -4.59 -8.19
N MET A 225 15.57 -4.16 -7.43
CA MET A 225 15.48 -3.02 -6.50
C MET A 225 16.68 -2.12 -6.68
N ARG A 226 16.47 -0.80 -6.53
CA ARG A 226 17.57 0.15 -6.45
C ARG A 226 18.39 -0.09 -5.19
N ARG A 227 19.70 -0.14 -5.33
CA ARG A 227 20.60 -0.26 -4.18
C ARG A 227 20.65 1.06 -3.42
N ILE A 228 20.14 1.08 -2.20
CA ILE A 228 20.25 2.22 -1.29
C ILE A 228 21.65 2.19 -0.67
N ARG A 229 22.42 3.26 -0.81
CA ARG A 229 23.67 3.41 -0.07
C ARG A 229 23.32 3.61 1.39
N SER A 230 23.76 2.69 2.28
CA SER A 230 23.70 2.92 3.73
C SER A 230 24.46 4.24 4.01
N ARG A 231 23.80 5.18 4.66
CA ARG A 231 24.51 6.31 5.28
C ARG A 231 25.36 5.71 6.41
N ASN A 232 26.69 5.71 6.23
CA ASN A 232 27.62 5.53 7.35
C ASN A 232 27.47 6.68 8.32
#